data_7f2bb6ef4ab10085832fd7a2c2c14133
#
_entry.id   7f2bb6ef4ab10085832fd7a2c2c14133
#
_cell.length_a   1.000
_cell.length_b   1.000
_cell.length_c   1.000
_cell.angle_alpha   90.00
_cell.angle_beta   90.00
_cell.angle_gamma   90.00
#
_symmetry.space_group_name_H-M   'P 1'
#
loop_
_entity.id
_entity.type
_entity.pdbx_description
1 polymer ?
#
loop_
_entity_poly.entity_id
_entity_poly.type
_entity_poly.pdbx_seq_one_letter_code
_entity_poly.pdbx_strand_id
1 'polypeptide(L)'
;MDYRKILGILFIILGLLFMVYPVYSADAVSLIAGVCLIAFGIASIIDGFSIFSVMTHFSAVNILLGICAILLGVLFIYEIDALSFIIGFQFYLIAFVLMFVGIVGMFKGIESLSRLASVLILILGIIAVFLASFSIAQPLYTAIIVGICLILYGITFLASSITEN
;
A
#
# COMPACT_ATOMS: atom_id res chain seq x y z
N MET A 1 8.46 -28.37 7.41
CA MET A 1 9.00 -27.20 6.68
C MET A 1 8.18 -26.01 7.14
N ASP A 2 8.78 -25.05 7.87
CA ASP A 2 8.03 -23.96 8.50
C ASP A 2 7.42 -23.05 7.42
N TYR A 3 6.12 -22.87 7.46
CA TYR A 3 5.40 -22.01 6.51
C TYR A 3 6.01 -20.60 6.41
N ARG A 4 6.62 -20.11 7.49
CA ARG A 4 7.34 -18.82 7.53
C ARG A 4 8.56 -18.79 6.62
N LYS A 5 9.34 -19.90 6.57
CA LYS A 5 10.50 -20.00 5.67
C LYS A 5 10.08 -19.98 4.21
N ILE A 6 9.00 -20.71 3.91
CA ILE A 6 8.44 -20.75 2.54
C ILE A 6 7.95 -19.35 2.13
N LEU A 7 7.20 -18.67 3.00
CA LEU A 7 6.73 -17.32 2.76
C LEU A 7 7.88 -16.32 2.59
N GLY A 8 8.91 -16.39 3.45
CA GLY A 8 10.08 -15.51 3.34
C GLY A 8 10.81 -15.67 2.00
N ILE A 9 11.06 -16.91 1.57
CA ILE A 9 11.67 -17.20 0.27
C ILE A 9 10.78 -16.71 -0.88
N LEU A 10 9.48 -16.93 -0.80
CA LEU A 10 8.52 -16.50 -1.82
C LEU A 10 8.50 -14.96 -1.96
N PHE A 11 8.52 -14.23 -0.85
CA PHE A 11 8.58 -12.76 -0.87
C PHE A 11 9.89 -12.24 -1.46
N ILE A 12 11.03 -12.89 -1.19
CA ILE A 12 12.32 -12.51 -1.78
C ILE A 12 12.32 -12.76 -3.30
N ILE A 13 11.82 -13.91 -3.75
CA ILE A 13 11.72 -14.22 -5.18
C ILE A 13 10.79 -13.22 -5.88
N LEU A 14 9.64 -12.94 -5.28
CA LEU A 14 8.68 -11.98 -5.81
C LEU A 14 9.30 -10.58 -5.89
N GLY A 15 9.99 -10.13 -4.84
CA GLY A 15 10.67 -8.85 -4.81
C GLY A 15 11.77 -8.71 -5.86
N LEU A 16 12.56 -9.77 -6.08
CA LEU A 16 13.54 -9.82 -7.16
C LEU A 16 12.88 -9.72 -8.53
N LEU A 17 11.75 -10.40 -8.73
CA LEU A 17 11.00 -10.35 -9.98
C LEU A 17 10.47 -8.94 -10.27
N PHE A 18 10.03 -8.21 -9.24
CA PHE A 18 9.63 -6.81 -9.33
C PHE A 18 10.80 -5.88 -9.71
N MET A 19 12.01 -6.18 -9.26
CA MET A 19 13.20 -5.39 -9.62
C MET A 19 13.71 -5.69 -11.03
N VAL A 20 13.62 -6.94 -11.48
CA VAL A 20 14.12 -7.35 -12.82
C VAL A 20 13.13 -6.96 -13.92
N TYR A 21 11.83 -7.08 -13.66
CA TYR A 21 10.78 -6.76 -14.63
C TYR A 21 9.76 -5.77 -14.06
N PRO A 22 10.18 -4.51 -13.76
CA PRO A 22 9.33 -3.58 -13.00
C PRO A 22 8.04 -3.20 -13.74
N VAL A 23 8.08 -3.00 -15.05
CA VAL A 23 6.90 -2.63 -15.85
C VAL A 23 5.89 -3.76 -15.88
N TYR A 24 6.31 -4.99 -16.20
CA TYR A 24 5.42 -6.16 -16.24
C TYR A 24 4.84 -6.49 -14.87
N SER A 25 5.63 -6.29 -13.80
CA SER A 25 5.16 -6.53 -12.44
C SER A 25 4.13 -5.49 -12.00
N ALA A 26 4.32 -4.21 -12.36
CA ALA A 26 3.35 -3.15 -12.09
C ALA A 26 2.03 -3.41 -12.83
N ASP A 27 2.12 -3.83 -14.10
CA ASP A 27 0.96 -4.17 -14.94
C ASP A 27 0.17 -5.35 -14.35
N ALA A 28 0.86 -6.43 -13.97
CA ALA A 28 0.24 -7.58 -13.33
C ALA A 28 -0.47 -7.24 -12.02
N VAL A 29 0.16 -6.40 -11.16
CA VAL A 29 -0.46 -5.94 -9.91
C VAL A 29 -1.67 -5.06 -10.18
N SER A 30 -1.57 -4.15 -11.16
CA SER A 30 -2.69 -3.28 -11.55
C SER A 30 -3.89 -4.11 -12.03
N LEU A 31 -3.64 -5.11 -12.85
CA LEU A 31 -4.68 -6.02 -13.35
C LEU A 31 -5.34 -6.82 -12.20
N ILE A 32 -4.53 -7.41 -11.30
CA ILE A 32 -5.05 -8.16 -10.16
C ILE A 32 -5.86 -7.23 -9.24
N ALA A 33 -5.33 -6.05 -8.92
CA ALA A 33 -6.02 -5.07 -8.09
C ALA A 33 -7.32 -4.60 -8.73
N GLY A 34 -7.33 -4.37 -10.05
CA GLY A 34 -8.52 -4.01 -10.82
C GLY A 34 -9.60 -5.08 -10.75
N VAL A 35 -9.23 -6.35 -10.97
CA VAL A 35 -10.18 -7.48 -10.87
C VAL A 35 -10.73 -7.62 -9.45
N CYS A 36 -9.88 -7.52 -8.43
CA CYS A 36 -10.31 -7.56 -7.02
C CYS A 36 -11.28 -6.40 -6.69
N LEU A 37 -11.01 -5.19 -7.17
CA LEU A 37 -11.90 -4.03 -6.97
C LEU A 37 -13.25 -4.21 -7.67
N ILE A 38 -13.28 -4.77 -8.87
CA ILE A 38 -14.53 -5.08 -9.57
C ILE A 38 -15.33 -6.13 -8.78
N ALA A 39 -14.68 -7.21 -8.34
CA ALA A 39 -15.34 -8.25 -7.55
C ALA A 39 -15.90 -7.68 -6.22
N PHE A 40 -15.10 -6.86 -5.52
CA PHE A 40 -15.53 -6.16 -4.31
C PHE A 40 -16.69 -5.20 -4.58
N GLY A 41 -16.64 -4.46 -5.69
CA GLY A 41 -17.71 -3.54 -6.08
C GLY A 41 -19.03 -4.26 -6.35
N ILE A 42 -18.98 -5.39 -7.06
CA ILE A 42 -20.16 -6.23 -7.30
C ILE A 42 -20.75 -6.76 -5.98
N ALA A 43 -19.90 -7.27 -5.09
CA ALA A 43 -20.32 -7.75 -3.77
C ALA A 43 -20.97 -6.61 -2.95
N SER A 44 -20.36 -5.43 -2.92
CA SER A 44 -20.90 -4.25 -2.20
C SER A 44 -22.26 -3.79 -2.75
N ILE A 45 -22.49 -3.88 -4.06
CA ILE A 45 -23.80 -3.58 -4.66
C ILE A 45 -24.83 -4.62 -4.23
N ILE A 46 -24.51 -5.91 -4.27
CA ILE A 46 -25.41 -6.98 -3.85
C ILE A 46 -25.78 -6.82 -2.37
N ASP A 47 -24.80 -6.55 -1.51
CA ASP A 47 -25.02 -6.30 -0.08
C ASP A 47 -25.88 -5.05 0.13
N GLY A 48 -25.64 -3.99 -0.64
CA GLY A 48 -26.45 -2.77 -0.59
C GLY A 48 -27.93 -3.06 -0.90
N PHE A 49 -28.23 -3.84 -1.93
CA PHE A 49 -29.60 -4.22 -2.25
C PHE A 49 -30.23 -5.11 -1.17
N SER A 50 -29.46 -6.02 -0.56
CA SER A 50 -29.95 -6.91 0.49
C SER A 50 -30.38 -6.17 1.76
N ILE A 51 -29.70 -5.06 2.10
CA ILE A 51 -29.94 -4.27 3.31
C ILE A 51 -30.94 -3.14 3.08
N PHE A 52 -31.37 -2.90 1.83
CA PHE A 52 -32.23 -1.78 1.46
C PHE A 52 -33.51 -1.66 2.28
N SER A 53 -34.12 -2.79 2.63
CA SER A 53 -35.37 -2.85 3.40
C SER A 53 -35.22 -2.51 4.88
N VAL A 54 -33.99 -2.62 5.43
CA VAL A 54 -33.72 -2.49 6.87
C VAL A 54 -33.05 -1.16 7.22
N MET A 55 -32.06 -0.73 6.39
CA MET A 55 -31.27 0.48 6.62
C MET A 55 -30.97 1.21 5.30
N THR A 56 -31.88 2.03 4.83
CA THR A 56 -31.79 2.73 3.54
C THR A 56 -30.52 3.58 3.38
N HIS A 57 -30.05 4.25 4.44
CA HIS A 57 -28.85 5.09 4.38
C HIS A 57 -27.57 4.26 4.18
N PHE A 58 -27.42 3.14 4.87
CA PHE A 58 -26.29 2.22 4.72
C PHE A 58 -26.30 1.54 3.35
N SER A 59 -27.47 1.17 2.86
CA SER A 59 -27.66 0.61 1.52
C SER A 59 -27.18 1.55 0.44
N ALA A 60 -27.57 2.83 0.49
CA ALA A 60 -27.13 3.83 -0.49
C ALA A 60 -25.61 4.02 -0.50
N VAL A 61 -24.97 4.02 0.67
CA VAL A 61 -23.51 4.13 0.80
C VAL A 61 -22.84 2.90 0.19
N ASN A 62 -23.32 1.68 0.46
CA ASN A 62 -22.74 0.45 -0.09
C ASN A 62 -22.87 0.40 -1.62
N ILE A 63 -24.00 0.80 -2.17
CA ILE A 63 -24.21 0.84 -3.62
C ILE A 63 -23.27 1.88 -4.26
N LEU A 64 -23.17 3.08 -3.67
CA LEU A 64 -22.27 4.12 -4.17
C LEU A 64 -20.81 3.65 -4.13
N LEU A 65 -20.39 3.06 -3.01
CA LEU A 65 -19.04 2.52 -2.82
C LEU A 65 -18.76 1.39 -3.81
N GLY A 66 -19.73 0.51 -4.07
CA GLY A 66 -19.64 -0.54 -5.08
C GLY A 66 -19.46 0.01 -6.50
N ILE A 67 -20.22 1.03 -6.88
CA ILE A 67 -20.07 1.70 -8.18
C ILE A 67 -18.67 2.34 -8.30
N CYS A 68 -18.23 3.07 -7.29
CA CYS A 68 -16.89 3.68 -7.27
C CYS A 68 -15.79 2.62 -7.37
N ALA A 69 -15.93 1.49 -6.67
CA ALA A 69 -14.95 0.40 -6.71
C ALA A 69 -14.89 -0.24 -8.11
N ILE A 70 -16.03 -0.45 -8.79
CA ILE A 70 -16.04 -0.95 -10.17
C ILE A 70 -15.36 0.03 -11.12
N LEU A 71 -15.67 1.31 -11.03
CA LEU A 71 -15.06 2.34 -11.89
C LEU A 71 -13.53 2.40 -11.69
N LEU A 72 -13.07 2.39 -10.44
CA LEU A 72 -11.64 2.33 -10.12
C LEU A 72 -11.00 1.03 -10.61
N GLY A 73 -11.67 -0.11 -10.47
CA GLY A 73 -11.20 -1.40 -10.94
C GLY A 73 -11.01 -1.44 -12.46
N VAL A 74 -11.98 -0.90 -13.21
CA VAL A 74 -11.87 -0.74 -14.66
C VAL A 74 -10.69 0.17 -15.03
N LEU A 75 -10.53 1.29 -14.32
CA LEU A 75 -9.46 2.25 -14.56
C LEU A 75 -8.08 1.61 -14.32
N PHE A 76 -7.93 0.76 -13.31
CA PHE A 76 -6.69 0.01 -13.03
C PHE A 76 -6.34 -1.02 -14.11
N ILE A 77 -7.34 -1.58 -14.79
CA ILE A 77 -7.10 -2.54 -15.89
C ILE A 77 -6.60 -1.83 -17.15
N TYR A 78 -7.10 -0.61 -17.40
CA TYR A 78 -6.74 0.11 -18.63
C TYR A 78 -5.53 1.03 -18.48
N GLU A 79 -5.29 1.58 -17.27
CA GLU A 79 -4.27 2.59 -17.02
C GLU A 79 -3.38 2.17 -15.84
N ILE A 80 -2.15 1.74 -16.14
CA ILE A 80 -1.14 1.38 -15.14
C ILE A 80 -0.79 2.58 -14.25
N ASP A 81 -0.79 3.79 -14.84
CA ASP A 81 -0.48 5.03 -14.14
C ASP A 81 -1.48 5.34 -13.02
N ALA A 82 -2.73 4.87 -13.12
CA ALA A 82 -3.73 5.04 -12.07
C ALA A 82 -3.34 4.35 -10.77
N LEU A 83 -2.77 3.13 -10.84
CA LEU A 83 -2.26 2.43 -9.65
C LEU A 83 -1.09 3.19 -9.03
N SER A 84 -0.14 3.65 -9.86
CA SER A 84 1.02 4.41 -9.41
C SER A 84 0.63 5.72 -8.77
N PHE A 85 -0.38 6.40 -9.31
CA PHE A 85 -0.93 7.63 -8.75
C PHE A 85 -1.52 7.38 -7.35
N ILE A 86 -2.31 6.32 -7.16
CA ILE A 86 -2.92 6.01 -5.85
C ILE A 86 -1.85 5.62 -4.82
N ILE A 87 -0.87 4.81 -5.21
CA ILE A 87 0.25 4.46 -4.33
C ILE A 87 1.05 5.70 -3.96
N GLY A 88 1.37 6.57 -4.91
CA GLY A 88 2.06 7.82 -4.66
C GLY A 88 1.26 8.76 -3.75
N PHE A 89 -0.05 8.87 -3.95
CA PHE A 89 -0.95 9.63 -3.09
C PHE A 89 -0.96 9.09 -1.66
N GLN A 90 -0.99 7.76 -1.50
CA GLN A 90 -0.88 7.11 -0.19
C GLN A 90 0.44 7.45 0.51
N PHE A 91 1.57 7.47 -0.23
CA PHE A 91 2.86 7.89 0.33
C PHE A 91 2.85 9.35 0.76
N TYR A 92 2.17 10.25 0.03
CA TYR A 92 2.00 11.64 0.47
C TYR A 92 1.22 11.77 1.78
N LEU A 93 0.14 10.98 1.95
CA LEU A 93 -0.62 10.95 3.20
C LEU A 93 0.25 10.46 4.37
N ILE A 94 1.00 9.37 4.16
CA ILE A 94 1.92 8.83 5.16
C ILE A 94 3.01 9.87 5.50
N ALA A 95 3.60 10.50 4.50
CA ALA A 95 4.60 11.54 4.68
C ALA A 95 4.05 12.72 5.49
N PHE A 96 2.85 13.17 5.19
CA PHE A 96 2.18 14.24 5.92
C PHE A 96 1.99 13.89 7.40
N VAL A 97 1.49 12.67 7.68
CA VAL A 97 1.31 12.19 9.06
C VAL A 97 2.66 12.09 9.79
N LEU A 98 3.69 11.52 9.15
CA LEU A 98 5.02 11.40 9.75
C LEU A 98 5.64 12.77 10.04
N MET A 99 5.54 13.72 9.12
CA MET A 99 6.02 15.09 9.34
C MET A 99 5.28 15.76 10.49
N PHE A 100 3.96 15.64 10.54
CA PHE A 100 3.15 16.20 11.60
C PHE A 100 3.50 15.61 12.96
N VAL A 101 3.61 14.28 13.06
CA VAL A 101 4.01 13.58 14.29
C VAL A 101 5.43 13.95 14.69
N GLY A 102 6.36 14.04 13.74
CA GLY A 102 7.75 14.47 13.99
C GLY A 102 7.82 15.88 14.58
N ILE A 103 7.10 16.83 13.97
CA ILE A 103 7.05 18.22 14.46
C ILE A 103 6.44 18.28 15.86
N VAL A 104 5.27 17.67 16.07
CA VAL A 104 4.60 17.69 17.40
C VAL A 104 5.46 17.00 18.46
N GLY A 105 6.14 15.90 18.11
CA GLY A 105 7.03 15.18 19.00
C GLY A 105 8.25 16.01 19.45
N MET A 106 8.77 16.86 18.56
CA MET A 106 9.85 17.80 18.93
C MET A 106 9.42 18.81 20.00
N PHE A 107 8.17 19.27 19.96
CA PHE A 107 7.65 20.21 20.96
C PHE A 107 7.25 19.54 22.27
N LYS A 108 6.79 18.30 22.25
CA LYS A 108 6.32 17.54 23.42
C LYS A 108 7.43 16.72 24.10
N GLY A 109 8.55 16.49 23.44
CA GLY A 109 9.64 15.66 23.96
C GLY A 109 10.33 16.27 25.16
N ILE A 110 10.02 15.76 26.37
CA ILE A 110 10.66 16.18 27.63
C ILE A 110 12.03 15.49 27.77
N GLU A 111 12.18 14.28 27.25
CA GLU A 111 13.42 13.49 27.26
C GLU A 111 14.19 13.59 25.94
N SER A 112 15.53 13.60 26.02
CA SER A 112 16.42 13.69 24.85
C SER A 112 16.20 12.55 23.85
N LEU A 113 15.91 11.34 24.34
CA LEU A 113 15.64 10.15 23.51
C LEU A 113 14.35 10.32 22.68
N SER A 114 13.33 10.91 23.25
CA SER A 114 12.06 11.17 22.58
C SER A 114 12.21 12.26 21.49
N ARG A 115 13.07 13.25 21.70
CA ARG A 115 13.40 14.26 20.68
C ARG A 115 14.15 13.67 19.49
N LEU A 116 15.13 12.80 19.75
CA LEU A 116 15.90 12.13 18.70
C LEU A 116 14.98 11.25 17.83
N ALA A 117 14.06 10.51 18.45
CA ALA A 117 13.06 9.73 17.72
C ALA A 117 12.16 10.64 16.86
N SER A 118 11.73 11.79 17.37
CA SER A 118 10.90 12.75 16.64
C SER A 118 11.63 13.35 15.42
N VAL A 119 12.92 13.63 15.55
CA VAL A 119 13.76 14.09 14.43
C VAL A 119 13.89 13.00 13.37
N LEU A 120 14.11 11.75 13.77
CA LEU A 120 14.16 10.62 12.84
C LEU A 120 12.84 10.43 12.09
N ILE A 121 11.71 10.54 12.78
CA ILE A 121 10.38 10.46 12.17
C ILE A 121 10.19 11.59 11.16
N LEU A 122 10.63 12.79 11.46
CA LEU A 122 10.56 13.94 10.55
C LEU A 122 11.41 13.72 9.29
N ILE A 123 12.63 13.20 9.46
CA ILE A 123 13.51 12.84 8.33
C ILE A 123 12.85 11.75 7.46
N LEU A 124 12.26 10.73 8.07
CA LEU A 124 11.51 9.69 7.35
C LEU A 124 10.31 10.28 6.59
N GLY A 125 9.62 11.26 7.17
CA GLY A 125 8.54 11.97 6.49
C GLY A 125 9.02 12.72 5.24
N ILE A 126 10.17 13.39 5.30
CA ILE A 126 10.78 14.06 4.15
C ILE A 126 11.17 13.04 3.07
N ILE A 127 11.80 11.94 3.44
CA ILE A 127 12.14 10.86 2.50
C ILE A 127 10.87 10.30 1.84
N ALA A 128 9.79 10.13 2.59
CA ALA A 128 8.51 9.66 2.07
C ALA A 128 7.90 10.61 1.03
N VAL A 129 8.07 11.94 1.17
CA VAL A 129 7.66 12.92 0.14
C VAL A 129 8.43 12.70 -1.17
N PHE A 130 9.75 12.50 -1.09
CA PHE A 130 10.54 12.21 -2.29
C PHE A 130 10.09 10.91 -2.96
N LEU A 131 9.89 9.83 -2.18
CA LEU A 131 9.40 8.55 -2.71
C LEU A 131 8.03 8.70 -3.37
N ALA A 132 7.12 9.48 -2.78
CA ALA A 132 5.81 9.77 -3.35
C ALA A 132 5.92 10.47 -4.70
N SER A 133 6.79 11.47 -4.80
CA SER A 133 7.01 12.22 -6.05
C SER A 133 7.53 11.31 -7.17
N PHE A 134 8.47 10.43 -6.87
CA PHE A 134 8.99 9.46 -7.84
C PHE A 134 7.93 8.41 -8.23
N SER A 135 7.12 7.95 -7.27
CA SER A 135 6.06 6.96 -7.52
C SER A 135 5.00 7.49 -8.49
N ILE A 136 4.61 8.76 -8.37
CA ILE A 136 3.64 9.39 -9.28
C ILE A 136 4.23 9.63 -10.68
N ALA A 137 5.53 9.95 -10.74
CA ALA A 137 6.16 10.29 -11.99
C ALA A 137 6.21 9.13 -13.00
N GLN A 138 6.43 7.90 -12.52
CA GLN A 138 6.51 6.71 -13.39
C GLN A 138 6.18 5.43 -12.61
N PRO A 139 5.38 4.52 -13.19
CA PRO A 139 5.03 3.23 -12.56
C PRO A 139 6.24 2.33 -12.30
N LEU A 140 7.32 2.52 -13.05
CA LEU A 140 8.59 1.82 -12.88
C LEU A 140 9.18 2.02 -11.48
N TYR A 141 9.18 3.25 -10.96
CA TYR A 141 9.70 3.52 -9.61
C TYR A 141 8.84 2.90 -8.53
N THR A 142 7.53 2.88 -8.73
CA THR A 142 6.59 2.21 -7.81
C THR A 142 6.91 0.72 -7.69
N ALA A 143 7.12 0.04 -8.82
CA ALA A 143 7.45 -1.38 -8.84
C ALA A 143 8.80 -1.67 -8.15
N ILE A 144 9.82 -0.84 -8.35
CA ILE A 144 11.12 -0.98 -7.68
C ILE A 144 10.98 -0.80 -6.17
N ILE A 145 10.24 0.22 -5.71
CA ILE A 145 10.00 0.45 -4.28
C ILE A 145 9.29 -0.73 -3.64
N VAL A 146 8.23 -1.23 -4.28
CA VAL A 146 7.50 -2.42 -3.82
C VAL A 146 8.41 -3.64 -3.79
N GLY A 147 9.26 -3.84 -4.81
CA GLY A 147 10.24 -4.93 -4.87
C GLY A 147 11.22 -4.91 -3.70
N ILE A 148 11.77 -3.74 -3.37
CA ILE A 148 12.66 -3.57 -2.22
C ILE A 148 11.92 -3.88 -0.91
N CYS A 149 10.70 -3.37 -0.74
CA CYS A 149 9.88 -3.65 0.45
C CYS A 149 9.60 -5.14 0.61
N LEU A 150 9.28 -5.85 -0.47
CA LEU A 150 9.03 -7.29 -0.46
C LEU A 150 10.29 -8.09 -0.06
N ILE A 151 11.47 -7.71 -0.56
CA ILE A 151 12.74 -8.35 -0.18
C ILE A 151 13.00 -8.15 1.31
N LEU A 152 12.87 -6.91 1.82
CA LEU A 152 13.07 -6.61 3.23
C LEU A 152 12.07 -7.40 4.10
N TYR A 153 10.81 -7.49 3.68
CA TYR A 153 9.79 -8.26 4.37
C TYR A 153 10.12 -9.76 4.37
N GLY A 154 10.58 -10.28 3.23
CA GLY A 154 11.04 -11.68 3.13
C GLY A 154 12.23 -12.00 4.02
N ILE A 155 13.20 -11.08 4.13
CA ILE A 155 14.35 -11.23 5.04
C ILE A 155 13.88 -11.23 6.50
N THR A 156 12.98 -10.33 6.89
CA THR A 156 12.45 -10.32 8.27
C THR A 156 11.70 -11.60 8.62
N PHE A 157 10.93 -12.18 7.69
CA PHE A 157 10.27 -13.47 7.87
C PHE A 157 11.26 -14.62 8.04
N LEU A 158 12.36 -14.64 7.26
CA LEU A 158 13.40 -15.63 7.42
C LEU A 158 14.13 -15.47 8.76
N ALA A 159 14.48 -14.25 9.14
CA ALA A 159 15.16 -13.97 10.40
C ALA A 159 14.31 -14.39 11.60
N SER A 160 13.01 -14.06 11.61
CA SER A 160 12.12 -14.47 12.69
C SER A 160 11.96 -15.99 12.82
N SER A 161 12.04 -16.72 11.68
CA SER A 161 11.95 -18.19 11.70
C SER A 161 13.22 -18.88 12.19
N ILE A 162 14.36 -18.17 12.24
CA ILE A 162 15.64 -18.70 12.76
C ILE A 162 15.71 -18.49 14.28
N THR A 163 15.11 -17.41 14.78
CA THR A 163 15.13 -17.07 16.22
C THR A 163 14.15 -17.88 17.07
N GLU A 164 13.15 -18.53 16.46
CA GLU A 164 12.17 -19.40 17.16
C GLU A 164 12.57 -20.88 17.22
N ASN A 165 13.72 -21.30 16.64
CA ASN A 165 14.31 -22.62 16.78
C ASN A 165 15.49 -22.59 17.74
#